data_7bf73f5c7e0964e92b489a364b7627b1
#
_entry.id   7bf73f5c7e0964e92b489a364b7627b1
#
_cell.length_a   1.000
_cell.length_b   1.000
_cell.length_c   1.000
_cell.angle_alpha   90.00
_cell.angle_beta   90.00
_cell.angle_gamma   90.00
#
_symmetry.space_group_name_H-M   'P 1'
#
loop_
_entity.id
_entity.type
_entity.pdbx_description
1 polymer ?
#
loop_
_entity_poly.entity_id
_entity_poly.type
_entity_poly.pdbx_seq_one_letter_code
_entity_poly.pdbx_strand_id
1 'polypeptide(L)'
;MKQLRMLAIDTSTEACSAALLWSDGEVHQRFVVTERGHADLILPMIDELLAEAGCKLKDLDGLAFGRGPGGFTGLRIAAGVIQGRAYGAGLRVAPVSSLAAVAFLAPSPPSAPSSGVLVCNDARMNEVYWGCYRFDPGAPCVPIVLAAEAVGPEQEA
;
A
#
# COMPACT_ATOMS: atom_id res chain seq x y z
N MET A 1 17.88 -16.54 -3.86
CA MET A 1 16.51 -16.20 -4.31
C MET A 1 16.61 -14.94 -5.16
N LYS A 2 15.93 -14.90 -6.32
CA LYS A 2 15.84 -13.67 -7.10
C LYS A 2 15.07 -12.64 -6.28
N GLN A 3 15.67 -11.49 -6.01
CA GLN A 3 14.97 -10.39 -5.36
C GLN A 3 13.93 -9.79 -6.32
N LEU A 4 12.74 -9.56 -5.81
CA LEU A 4 11.63 -8.99 -6.59
C LEU A 4 11.85 -7.49 -6.81
N ARG A 5 11.54 -7.03 -8.01
CA ARG A 5 11.48 -5.61 -8.36
C ARG A 5 10.02 -5.22 -8.51
N MET A 6 9.56 -4.34 -7.65
CA MET A 6 8.15 -3.96 -7.59
C MET A 6 7.97 -2.46 -7.49
N LEU A 7 7.00 -1.94 -8.22
CA LEU A 7 6.52 -0.58 -8.06
C LEU A 7 5.19 -0.62 -7.30
N ALA A 8 5.08 0.19 -6.25
CA ALA A 8 3.86 0.37 -5.47
C ALA A 8 3.41 1.82 -5.51
N ILE A 9 2.09 2.05 -5.52
CA ILE A 9 1.51 3.39 -5.39
C ILE A 9 0.39 3.41 -4.37
N ASP A 10 0.22 4.55 -3.71
CA ASP A 10 -0.93 4.81 -2.85
C ASP A 10 -1.38 6.28 -3.00
N THR A 11 -2.69 6.45 -3.18
CA THR A 11 -3.37 7.74 -3.27
C THR A 11 -4.66 7.72 -2.43
N SER A 12 -4.74 6.81 -1.45
CA SER A 12 -5.95 6.57 -0.66
C SER A 12 -6.22 7.60 0.44
N THR A 13 -5.22 8.44 0.73
CA THR A 13 -5.30 9.52 1.74
C THR A 13 -4.96 10.86 1.10
N GLU A 14 -4.71 11.89 1.91
CA GLU A 14 -4.09 13.16 1.48
C GLU A 14 -2.63 13.01 1.04
N ALA A 15 -2.03 11.86 1.27
CA ALA A 15 -0.71 11.54 0.75
C ALA A 15 -0.79 10.90 -0.64
N CYS A 16 -0.01 11.44 -1.58
CA CYS A 16 0.26 10.83 -2.87
C CYS A 16 1.66 10.23 -2.83
N SER A 17 1.77 8.92 -3.05
CA SER A 17 3.05 8.24 -2.92
C SER A 17 3.28 7.19 -3.99
N ALA A 18 4.55 7.02 -4.36
CA ALA A 18 5.05 5.92 -5.18
C ALA A 18 6.34 5.39 -4.57
N ALA A 19 6.56 4.09 -4.64
CA ALA A 19 7.78 3.45 -4.15
C ALA A 19 8.24 2.35 -5.11
N LEU A 20 9.52 2.25 -5.33
CA LEU A 20 10.18 1.25 -6.14
C LEU A 20 11.10 0.40 -5.25
N LEU A 21 10.76 -0.88 -5.08
CA LEU A 21 11.64 -1.89 -4.49
C LEU A 21 12.54 -2.42 -5.60
N TRP A 22 13.85 -2.28 -5.43
CA TRP A 22 14.83 -2.73 -6.41
C TRP A 22 15.51 -4.04 -6.01
N SER A 23 16.28 -4.61 -6.92
CA SER A 23 16.87 -5.95 -6.78
C SER A 23 17.92 -6.11 -5.68
N ASP A 24 18.44 -5.03 -5.11
CA ASP A 24 19.34 -5.00 -3.96
C ASP A 24 18.60 -4.96 -2.62
N GLY A 25 17.26 -4.79 -2.65
CA GLY A 25 16.39 -4.63 -1.49
C GLY A 25 16.22 -3.16 -1.08
N GLU A 26 16.83 -2.21 -1.79
CA GLU A 26 16.61 -0.79 -1.56
C GLU A 26 15.21 -0.36 -2.01
N VAL A 27 14.64 0.59 -1.26
CA VAL A 27 13.35 1.20 -1.58
C VAL A 27 13.57 2.67 -1.88
N HIS A 28 13.35 3.05 -3.13
CA HIS A 28 13.29 4.44 -3.55
C HIS A 28 11.84 4.90 -3.49
N GLN A 29 11.58 6.10 -2.98
CA GLN A 29 10.20 6.59 -2.84
C GLN A 29 10.04 8.05 -3.19
N ARG A 30 8.81 8.40 -3.57
CA ARG A 30 8.31 9.76 -3.70
C ARG A 30 7.05 9.89 -2.84
N PHE A 31 6.95 10.98 -2.13
CA PHE A 31 5.87 11.21 -1.18
C PHE A 31 5.55 12.71 -1.11
N VAL A 32 4.29 13.06 -1.31
CA VAL A 32 3.79 14.42 -1.20
C VAL A 32 2.45 14.41 -0.49
N VAL A 33 2.32 15.23 0.54
CA VAL A 33 1.02 15.50 1.18
C VAL A 33 0.34 16.63 0.41
N THR A 34 -0.85 16.36 -0.09
CA THR A 34 -1.65 17.33 -0.85
C THR A 34 -3.14 17.04 -0.71
N GLU A 35 -3.94 18.08 -0.57
CA GLU A 35 -5.39 17.92 -0.53
C GLU A 35 -5.98 17.54 -1.89
N ARG A 36 -5.32 17.90 -2.98
CA ARG A 36 -5.77 17.69 -4.36
C ARG A 36 -4.56 17.51 -5.30
N GLY A 37 -4.82 16.98 -6.51
CA GLY A 37 -3.80 16.86 -7.54
C GLY A 37 -3.09 15.50 -7.59
N HIS A 38 -3.57 14.48 -6.88
CA HIS A 38 -2.98 13.13 -6.92
C HIS A 38 -2.86 12.59 -8.35
N ALA A 39 -3.85 12.86 -9.21
CA ALA A 39 -3.83 12.43 -10.61
C ALA A 39 -2.69 13.07 -11.41
N ASP A 40 -2.34 14.32 -11.10
CA ASP A 40 -1.28 15.04 -11.78
C ASP A 40 0.12 14.66 -11.28
N LEU A 41 0.21 14.20 -10.02
CA LEU A 41 1.48 13.88 -9.36
C LEU A 41 1.92 12.43 -9.57
N ILE A 42 0.99 11.47 -9.55
CA ILE A 42 1.35 10.05 -9.45
C ILE A 42 2.11 9.53 -10.66
N LEU A 43 1.75 9.96 -11.88
CA LEU A 43 2.44 9.53 -13.10
C LEU A 43 3.87 10.07 -13.18
N PRO A 44 4.13 11.38 -12.96
CA PRO A 44 5.50 11.90 -12.83
C PRO A 44 6.33 11.18 -11.76
N MET A 45 5.79 10.93 -10.57
CA MET A 45 6.49 10.19 -9.50
C MET A 45 6.95 8.80 -9.95
N ILE A 46 6.09 8.07 -10.66
CA ILE A 46 6.43 6.76 -11.22
C ILE A 46 7.57 6.88 -12.23
N ASP A 47 7.45 7.82 -13.16
CA ASP A 47 8.41 7.99 -14.25
C ASP A 47 9.78 8.45 -13.72
N GLU A 48 9.81 9.30 -12.69
CA GLU A 48 11.05 9.70 -11.99
C GLU A 48 11.73 8.51 -11.30
N LEU A 49 11.00 7.69 -10.57
CA LEU A 49 11.55 6.50 -9.89
C LEU A 49 12.15 5.51 -10.89
N LEU A 50 11.45 5.25 -12.00
CA LEU A 50 11.95 4.36 -13.04
C LEU A 50 13.20 4.93 -13.73
N ALA A 51 13.24 6.24 -14.00
CA ALA A 51 14.38 6.91 -14.60
C ALA A 51 15.60 6.89 -13.67
N GLU A 52 15.42 7.15 -12.38
CA GLU A 52 16.48 7.11 -11.36
C GLU A 52 17.07 5.70 -11.21
N ALA A 53 16.24 4.66 -11.24
CA ALA A 53 16.68 3.27 -11.24
C ALA A 53 17.25 2.80 -12.60
N GLY A 54 17.20 3.61 -13.64
CA GLY A 54 17.66 3.25 -14.98
C GLY A 54 16.89 2.09 -15.61
N CYS A 55 15.62 1.90 -15.22
CA CYS A 55 14.81 0.76 -15.66
C CYS A 55 13.51 1.19 -16.36
N LYS A 56 12.92 0.27 -17.07
CA LYS A 56 11.59 0.43 -17.68
C LYS A 56 10.56 -0.36 -16.88
N LEU A 57 9.31 0.03 -16.99
CA LEU A 57 8.20 -0.64 -16.31
C LEU A 57 8.18 -2.17 -16.57
N LYS A 58 8.46 -2.59 -17.80
CA LYS A 58 8.51 -4.01 -18.20
C LYS A 58 9.64 -4.82 -17.56
N ASP A 59 10.62 -4.15 -16.94
CA ASP A 59 11.75 -4.79 -16.28
C ASP A 59 11.42 -5.17 -14.82
N LEU A 60 10.23 -4.76 -14.35
CA LEU A 60 9.70 -5.10 -13.04
C LEU A 60 9.08 -6.50 -13.03
N ASP A 61 8.98 -7.09 -11.85
CA ASP A 61 8.36 -8.40 -11.64
C ASP A 61 6.86 -8.28 -11.30
N GLY A 62 6.40 -7.08 -10.88
CA GLY A 62 5.00 -6.80 -10.58
C GLY A 62 4.76 -5.37 -10.12
N LEU A 63 3.47 -5.04 -9.95
CA LEU A 63 2.99 -3.76 -9.45
C LEU A 63 2.14 -3.99 -8.21
N ALA A 64 2.06 -2.99 -7.33
CA ALA A 64 1.18 -3.00 -6.18
C ALA A 64 0.44 -1.66 -6.05
N PHE A 65 -0.70 -1.66 -5.39
CA PHE A 65 -1.40 -0.42 -5.05
C PHE A 65 -2.20 -0.57 -3.76
N GLY A 66 -2.37 0.55 -3.05
CA GLY A 66 -3.28 0.64 -1.91
C GLY A 66 -4.73 0.50 -2.39
N ARG A 67 -5.38 -0.61 -1.99
CA ARG A 67 -6.79 -0.88 -2.33
C ARG A 67 -7.77 -0.23 -1.36
N GLY A 68 -7.25 0.50 -0.36
CA GLY A 68 -8.02 1.05 0.73
C GLY A 68 -8.12 0.12 1.94
N PRO A 69 -8.98 0.47 2.90
CA PRO A 69 -9.94 1.57 2.85
C PRO A 69 -9.30 2.96 2.83
N GLY A 70 -10.03 3.95 2.31
CA GLY A 70 -9.56 5.32 2.19
C GLY A 70 -10.43 6.18 1.27
N GLY A 71 -9.90 7.32 0.83
CA GLY A 71 -10.60 8.30 0.01
C GLY A 71 -11.06 7.75 -1.34
N PHE A 72 -12.35 7.87 -1.60
CA PHE A 72 -13.02 7.32 -2.78
C PHE A 72 -12.38 7.71 -4.13
N THR A 73 -12.04 8.98 -4.30
CA THR A 73 -11.41 9.48 -5.53
C THR A 73 -9.97 8.96 -5.66
N GLY A 74 -9.21 9.00 -4.56
CA GLY A 74 -7.84 8.54 -4.53
C GLY A 74 -7.71 7.05 -4.88
N LEU A 75 -8.54 6.21 -4.30
CA LEU A 75 -8.57 4.77 -4.62
C LEU A 75 -8.80 4.49 -6.10
N ARG A 76 -9.67 5.29 -6.76
CA ARG A 76 -9.89 5.14 -8.20
C ARG A 76 -8.73 5.61 -9.04
N ILE A 77 -8.02 6.66 -8.61
CA ILE A 77 -6.81 7.14 -9.27
C ILE A 77 -5.75 6.03 -9.23
N ALA A 78 -5.44 5.47 -8.05
CA ALA A 78 -4.49 4.38 -7.91
C ALA A 78 -4.87 3.16 -8.77
N ALA A 79 -6.12 2.72 -8.67
CA ALA A 79 -6.61 1.57 -9.44
C ALA A 79 -6.52 1.79 -10.95
N GLY A 80 -6.92 2.96 -11.45
CA GLY A 80 -6.87 3.28 -12.88
C GLY A 80 -5.45 3.37 -13.41
N VAL A 81 -4.55 4.03 -12.67
CA VAL A 81 -3.13 4.15 -13.05
C VAL A 81 -2.46 2.78 -13.07
N ILE A 82 -2.63 1.97 -12.02
CA ILE A 82 -2.01 0.65 -11.94
C ILE A 82 -2.59 -0.30 -13.00
N GLN A 83 -3.89 -0.26 -13.24
CA GLN A 83 -4.52 -1.08 -14.28
C GLN A 83 -3.95 -0.76 -15.67
N GLY A 84 -3.85 0.53 -16.02
CA GLY A 84 -3.28 0.96 -17.30
C GLY A 84 -1.81 0.57 -17.45
N ARG A 85 -1.00 0.81 -16.43
CA ARG A 85 0.44 0.45 -16.43
C ARG A 85 0.64 -1.08 -16.49
N ALA A 86 -0.12 -1.84 -15.71
CA ALA A 86 -0.05 -3.31 -15.69
C ALA A 86 -0.43 -3.91 -17.05
N TYR A 87 -1.53 -3.44 -17.64
CA TYR A 87 -1.98 -3.90 -18.94
C TYR A 87 -0.95 -3.62 -20.03
N GLY A 88 -0.42 -2.38 -20.09
CA GLY A 88 0.58 -1.98 -21.08
C GLY A 88 1.92 -2.73 -20.97
N ALA A 89 2.30 -3.19 -19.77
CA ALA A 89 3.56 -3.89 -19.52
C ALA A 89 3.41 -5.42 -19.37
N GLY A 90 2.18 -5.96 -19.33
CA GLY A 90 1.93 -7.37 -19.11
C GLY A 90 2.28 -7.84 -17.70
N LEU A 91 2.17 -6.97 -16.68
CA LEU A 91 2.57 -7.24 -15.31
C LEU A 91 1.39 -7.66 -14.42
N ARG A 92 1.69 -8.44 -13.40
CA ARG A 92 0.73 -8.76 -12.33
C ARG A 92 0.58 -7.61 -11.36
N VAL A 93 -0.59 -7.52 -10.71
CA VAL A 93 -0.92 -6.49 -9.73
C VAL A 93 -1.27 -7.14 -8.40
N ALA A 94 -0.69 -6.62 -7.32
CA ALA A 94 -1.02 -6.98 -5.94
C ALA A 94 -1.81 -5.83 -5.29
N PRO A 95 -3.10 -6.01 -4.96
CA PRO A 95 -3.83 -5.06 -4.14
C PRO A 95 -3.45 -5.23 -2.67
N VAL A 96 -3.09 -4.13 -2.00
CA VAL A 96 -2.66 -4.13 -0.60
C VAL A 96 -3.66 -3.34 0.24
N SER A 97 -4.12 -3.91 1.34
CA SER A 97 -4.96 -3.20 2.30
C SER A 97 -4.18 -2.08 2.99
N SER A 98 -4.75 -0.88 3.05
CA SER A 98 -4.18 0.24 3.80
C SER A 98 -4.09 -0.07 5.29
N LEU A 99 -5.08 -0.76 5.86
CA LEU A 99 -5.06 -1.19 7.27
C LEU A 99 -3.98 -2.24 7.52
N ALA A 100 -3.82 -3.22 6.62
CA ALA A 100 -2.76 -4.22 6.75
C ALA A 100 -1.36 -3.60 6.63
N ALA A 101 -1.17 -2.59 5.77
CA ALA A 101 0.07 -1.86 5.64
C ALA A 101 0.41 -1.08 6.94
N VAL A 102 -0.58 -0.45 7.57
CA VAL A 102 -0.42 0.23 8.86
C VAL A 102 -0.11 -0.79 9.96
N ALA A 103 -0.81 -1.93 9.98
CA ALA A 103 -0.53 -3.00 10.95
C ALA A 103 0.92 -3.49 10.88
N PHE A 104 1.49 -3.57 9.67
CA PHE A 104 2.88 -3.97 9.46
C PHE A 104 3.90 -3.01 10.10
N LEU A 105 3.54 -1.74 10.27
CA LEU A 105 4.39 -0.73 10.92
C LEU A 105 4.32 -0.78 12.45
N ALA A 106 3.37 -1.54 13.01
CA ALA A 106 3.25 -1.66 14.45
C ALA A 106 4.51 -2.33 15.03
N PRO A 107 5.05 -1.81 16.14
CA PRO A 107 6.16 -2.46 16.79
C PRO A 107 5.73 -3.85 17.23
N SER A 108 6.42 -4.88 16.74
CA SER A 108 6.20 -6.26 17.20
C SER A 108 6.49 -6.32 18.69
N PRO A 109 5.52 -6.69 19.55
CA PRO A 109 5.81 -6.89 20.96
C PRO A 109 6.83 -8.04 21.10
N PRO A 110 7.93 -7.83 21.83
CA PRO A 110 9.04 -8.79 21.87
C PRO A 110 8.70 -10.15 22.50
N SER A 111 7.49 -10.34 23.04
CA SER A 111 7.23 -11.44 23.97
C SER A 111 5.91 -12.19 23.80
N ALA A 112 5.10 -11.90 22.79
CA ALA A 112 3.83 -12.60 22.61
C ALA A 112 3.58 -13.01 21.15
N PRO A 113 3.85 -14.28 20.80
CA PRO A 113 3.62 -14.81 19.45
C PRO A 113 2.14 -14.84 19.03
N SER A 114 1.23 -14.48 19.92
CA SER A 114 -0.22 -14.49 19.71
C SER A 114 -0.89 -13.10 19.75
N SER A 115 -0.13 -12.02 19.85
CA SER A 115 -0.72 -10.66 19.91
C SER A 115 -1.24 -10.23 18.55
N GLY A 116 -2.52 -9.88 18.48
CA GLY A 116 -3.11 -9.20 17.33
C GLY A 116 -2.80 -7.70 17.36
N VAL A 117 -2.80 -7.10 16.18
CA VAL A 117 -2.74 -5.64 15.97
C VAL A 117 -4.10 -5.20 15.49
N LEU A 118 -4.80 -4.39 16.28
CA LEU A 118 -5.99 -3.68 15.84
C LEU A 118 -5.55 -2.36 15.20
N VAL A 119 -5.97 -2.14 13.98
CA VAL A 119 -5.78 -0.87 13.26
C VAL A 119 -7.11 -0.19 13.12
N CYS A 120 -7.16 1.09 13.50
CA CYS A 120 -8.32 1.95 13.32
C CYS A 120 -7.91 3.23 12.60
N ASN A 121 -8.57 3.54 11.50
CA ASN A 121 -8.39 4.76 10.73
C ASN A 121 -9.71 5.55 10.66
N ASP A 122 -9.64 6.86 10.74
CA ASP A 122 -10.82 7.73 10.57
C ASP A 122 -11.50 7.47 9.21
N ALA A 123 -12.77 7.10 9.25
CA ALA A 123 -13.63 6.92 8.07
C ALA A 123 -14.53 8.13 7.82
N ARG A 124 -14.39 9.20 8.62
CA ARG A 124 -15.27 10.38 8.68
C ARG A 124 -16.67 10.03 9.20
N MET A 125 -17.51 11.05 9.40
CA MET A 125 -18.90 10.91 9.88
C MET A 125 -19.04 10.17 11.23
N ASN A 126 -18.04 10.28 12.12
CA ASN A 126 -17.93 9.58 13.40
C ASN A 126 -17.86 8.04 13.24
N GLU A 127 -17.26 7.57 12.16
CA GLU A 127 -16.98 6.17 11.91
C GLU A 127 -15.49 5.93 11.77
N VAL A 128 -15.07 4.68 11.97
CA VAL A 128 -13.70 4.21 11.75
C VAL A 128 -13.68 3.05 10.79
N TYR A 129 -12.65 3.00 9.94
CA TYR A 129 -12.24 1.78 9.30
C TYR A 129 -11.39 1.00 10.28
N TRP A 130 -11.65 -0.27 10.45
CA TRP A 130 -10.85 -1.10 11.34
C TRP A 130 -10.59 -2.50 10.78
N GLY A 131 -9.52 -3.13 11.28
CA GLY A 131 -9.14 -4.49 10.96
C GLY A 131 -8.15 -5.02 12.00
N CYS A 132 -8.22 -6.32 12.26
CA CYS A 132 -7.34 -6.97 13.20
C CYS A 132 -6.44 -7.97 12.50
N TYR A 133 -5.13 -7.88 12.75
CA TYR A 133 -4.09 -8.63 12.05
C TYR A 133 -3.12 -9.28 13.03
N ARG A 134 -2.49 -10.34 12.56
CA ARG A 134 -1.33 -10.95 13.21
C ARG A 134 -0.28 -11.23 12.17
N PHE A 135 0.98 -11.17 12.55
CA PHE A 135 2.09 -11.54 11.70
C PHE A 135 2.75 -12.80 12.24
N ASP A 136 3.00 -13.77 11.36
CA ASP A 136 3.73 -14.98 11.70
C ASP A 136 5.23 -14.63 11.81
N PRO A 137 5.93 -14.98 12.91
CA PRO A 137 7.37 -14.78 13.01
C PRO A 137 8.18 -15.44 11.88
N GLY A 138 7.68 -16.56 11.32
CA GLY A 138 8.30 -17.26 10.19
C GLY A 138 8.01 -16.63 8.82
N ALA A 139 6.99 -15.75 8.73
CA ALA A 139 6.59 -15.04 7.52
C ALA A 139 6.11 -13.61 7.86
N PRO A 140 6.99 -12.75 8.38
CA PRO A 140 6.60 -11.47 8.98
C PRO A 140 5.99 -10.48 8.00
N CYS A 141 6.16 -10.68 6.69
CA CYS A 141 5.62 -9.80 5.67
C CYS A 141 4.19 -10.17 5.21
N VAL A 142 3.62 -11.26 5.73
CA VAL A 142 2.28 -11.72 5.33
C VAL A 142 1.32 -11.55 6.50
N PRO A 143 0.39 -10.58 6.44
CA PRO A 143 -0.59 -10.39 7.49
C PRO A 143 -1.61 -11.54 7.49
N ILE A 144 -1.86 -12.10 8.67
CA ILE A 144 -2.95 -13.03 8.91
C ILE A 144 -4.13 -12.18 9.41
N VAL A 145 -5.23 -12.17 8.67
CA VAL A 145 -6.44 -11.45 9.04
C VAL A 145 -7.13 -12.21 10.15
N LEU A 146 -7.27 -11.60 11.33
CA LEU A 146 -7.97 -12.17 12.49
C LEU A 146 -9.46 -11.81 12.50
N ALA A 147 -9.79 -10.60 12.02
CA ALA A 147 -11.16 -10.16 11.80
C ALA A 147 -11.24 -9.45 10.45
N ALA A 148 -12.38 -9.60 9.76
CA ALA A 148 -12.60 -8.92 8.47
C ALA A 148 -12.51 -7.39 8.65
N GLU A 149 -11.95 -6.72 7.64
CA GLU A 149 -11.95 -5.26 7.60
C GLU A 149 -13.40 -4.76 7.54
N ALA A 150 -13.70 -3.77 8.36
CA ALA A 150 -15.04 -3.20 8.48
C ALA A 150 -15.00 -1.68 8.65
N VAL A 151 -16.17 -1.06 8.55
CA VAL A 151 -16.41 0.34 8.86
C VAL A 151 -17.65 0.43 9.75
N GLY A 152 -17.59 1.29 10.76
CA GLY A 152 -18.69 1.50 11.68
C GLY A 152 -18.32 2.47 12.79
N PRO A 153 -19.22 2.66 13.78
CA PRO A 153 -18.96 3.48 14.95
C PRO A 153 -17.74 2.97 15.72
N GLU A 154 -17.00 3.85 16.38
CA GLU A 154 -15.83 3.48 17.19
C GLU A 154 -16.10 2.40 18.25
N GLN A 155 -17.34 2.29 18.72
CA GLN A 155 -17.75 1.31 19.74
C GLN A 155 -17.83 -0.13 19.20
N GLU A 156 -17.77 -0.33 17.90
CA GLU A 156 -17.81 -1.65 17.25
C GLU A 156 -16.42 -2.15 16.85
N ALA A 157 -15.38 -1.29 16.89
CA ALA A 157 -13.99 -1.64 16.63
C ALA A 157 -13.29 -2.23 17.89
#